data_a0fb39f3dee4e60583ab52054ef2a405
#
_entry.id   a0fb39f3dee4e60583ab52054ef2a405
#
_cell.length_a   1.000
_cell.length_b   1.000
_cell.length_c   1.000
_cell.angle_alpha   90.00
_cell.angle_beta   90.00
_cell.angle_gamma   90.00
#
_symmetry.space_group_name_H-M   'P 1'
#
loop_
_entity.id
_entity.type
_entity.pdbx_description
1 polymer ?
#
loop_
_entity_poly.entity_id
_entity_poly.type
_entity_poly.pdbx_seq_one_letter_code
_entity_poly.pdbx_strand_id
1 'polypeptide(L)'
;LRPLSQEDIAQRRERARQRHAEKLLATQESATEGIGGSLMDPTLEAEENRGDNQLPTLQSETNIVATEREELEAKEAFIAFARVFSGVVKKGQKLFVLGPKYDPAESLHKLPLGCSPADTLPSVPHLACCTLENLYLLMGRELEELQEVPSGNVLGIGGLQEFVLKSATLSSSPACPPFNPLNFEATPIVRVAVEPKHPSEMPQLVKGMKLLNQADPCVQILIQETGEHVLITAGEVHLQRCLDDLKERFARIEISVSKPIIPFRETITRPPK
;
A
#
# COMPACT_ATOMS: atom_id res chain seq x y z
N LEU A 1 -10.06 -3.92 -9.77
CA LEU A 1 -10.67 -3.75 -8.44
C LEU A 1 -11.97 -4.54 -8.37
N ARG A 2 -12.15 -5.31 -7.32
CA ARG A 2 -13.34 -6.12 -7.07
C ARG A 2 -14.17 -5.49 -5.96
N PRO A 3 -15.50 -5.37 -6.10
CA PRO A 3 -16.35 -5.08 -4.98
C PRO A 3 -16.30 -6.22 -3.95
N LEU A 4 -16.11 -5.88 -2.69
CA LEU A 4 -16.10 -6.85 -1.59
C LEU A 4 -17.51 -7.32 -1.27
N SER A 5 -17.65 -8.58 -0.86
CA SER A 5 -18.90 -9.08 -0.32
C SER A 5 -19.20 -8.46 1.05
N GLN A 6 -20.46 -8.50 1.48
CA GLN A 6 -20.83 -7.98 2.81
C GLN A 6 -20.10 -8.72 3.94
N GLU A 7 -19.82 -10.00 3.76
CA GLU A 7 -19.10 -10.83 4.71
C GLU A 7 -17.60 -10.42 4.79
N ASP A 8 -16.96 -10.16 3.64
CA ASP A 8 -15.59 -9.68 3.59
C ASP A 8 -15.43 -8.31 4.29
N ILE A 9 -16.43 -7.43 4.12
CA ILE A 9 -16.48 -6.12 4.77
C ILE A 9 -16.60 -6.28 6.29
N ALA A 10 -17.47 -7.18 6.76
CA ALA A 10 -17.67 -7.45 8.17
C ALA A 10 -16.40 -8.01 8.82
N GLN A 11 -15.75 -8.99 8.19
CA GLN A 11 -14.48 -9.55 8.67
C GLN A 11 -13.35 -8.52 8.74
N ARG A 12 -13.26 -7.63 7.76
CA ARG A 12 -12.25 -6.56 7.77
C ARG A 12 -12.49 -5.56 8.90
N ARG A 13 -13.76 -5.20 9.15
CA ARG A 13 -14.13 -4.32 10.27
C ARG A 13 -13.77 -4.95 11.61
N GLU A 14 -14.02 -6.24 11.77
CA GLU A 14 -13.70 -6.96 12.99
C GLU A 14 -12.17 -7.06 13.22
N ARG A 15 -11.40 -7.38 12.19
CA ARG A 15 -9.92 -7.37 12.25
C ARG A 15 -9.37 -5.98 12.55
N ALA A 16 -9.94 -4.92 11.97
CA ALA A 16 -9.52 -3.55 12.26
C ALA A 16 -9.79 -3.17 13.72
N ARG A 17 -10.96 -3.57 14.28
CA ARG A 17 -11.28 -3.37 15.70
C ARG A 17 -10.33 -4.14 16.62
N GLN A 18 -9.98 -5.38 16.29
CA GLN A 18 -9.03 -6.20 17.05
C GLN A 18 -7.64 -5.56 17.06
N ARG A 19 -7.11 -5.13 15.91
CA ARG A 19 -5.82 -4.44 15.81
C ARG A 19 -5.79 -3.11 16.58
N HIS A 20 -6.91 -2.39 16.59
CA HIS A 20 -7.03 -1.15 17.36
C HIS A 20 -7.06 -1.42 18.86
N ALA A 21 -7.77 -2.46 19.29
CA ALA A 21 -7.80 -2.88 20.69
C ALA A 21 -6.42 -3.37 21.17
N GLU A 22 -5.70 -4.14 20.36
CA GLU A 22 -4.33 -4.57 20.65
C GLU A 22 -3.36 -3.38 20.79
N LYS A 23 -3.48 -2.38 19.90
CA LYS A 23 -2.66 -1.15 19.99
C LYS A 23 -2.97 -0.35 21.27
N LEU A 24 -4.23 -0.26 21.66
CA LEU A 24 -4.63 0.41 22.89
C LEU A 24 -4.09 -0.32 24.14
N LEU A 25 -4.15 -1.64 24.15
CA LEU A 25 -3.60 -2.46 25.24
C LEU A 25 -2.06 -2.31 25.32
N ALA A 26 -1.35 -2.38 24.20
CA ALA A 26 0.08 -2.17 24.14
C ALA A 26 0.49 -0.76 24.59
N THR A 27 -0.35 0.25 24.31
CA THR A 27 -0.10 1.63 24.79
C THR A 27 -0.37 1.77 26.29
N GLN A 28 -1.33 1.04 26.84
CA GLN A 28 -1.59 0.99 28.28
C GLN A 28 -0.50 0.24 29.06
N GLU A 29 0.01 -0.86 28.52
CA GLU A 29 1.13 -1.60 29.11
C GLU A 29 2.42 -0.77 29.13
N SER A 30 2.71 -0.04 28.07
CA SER A 30 3.85 0.88 28.02
C SER A 30 3.73 2.09 28.96
N ALA A 31 2.49 2.48 29.32
CA ALA A 31 2.24 3.57 30.28
C ALA A 31 2.33 3.11 31.74
N THR A 32 2.13 1.81 32.02
CA THR A 32 2.23 1.26 33.37
C THR A 32 3.65 0.90 33.79
N GLU A 33 4.57 0.69 32.88
CA GLU A 33 5.99 0.45 33.17
C GLU A 33 6.80 1.73 33.48
N GLY A 34 6.22 2.91 33.27
CA GLY A 34 6.88 4.22 33.49
C GLY A 34 6.67 4.89 34.86
N ILE A 35 5.92 4.30 35.78
CA ILE A 35 5.64 4.91 37.12
C ILE A 35 6.18 4.03 38.24
N GLY A 36 7.47 4.16 38.44
CA GLY A 36 8.17 3.66 39.60
C GLY A 36 9.12 4.72 40.15
N GLY A 37 8.68 5.49 41.13
CA GLY A 37 9.58 6.25 42.00
C GLY A 37 9.36 7.75 42.05
N SER A 38 8.57 8.25 42.97
CA SER A 38 8.94 9.12 44.07
C SER A 38 7.72 9.64 44.81
N LEU A 39 7.68 9.31 46.09
CA LEU A 39 6.76 9.86 47.10
C LEU A 39 7.07 11.34 47.36
N MET A 40 6.06 12.19 47.43
CA MET A 40 5.83 13.13 48.51
C MET A 40 4.46 13.81 48.41
N ASP A 41 3.81 13.84 49.51
CA ASP A 41 2.45 14.19 49.86
C ASP A 41 2.23 15.72 50.09
N PRO A 42 1.06 16.18 50.53
CA PRO A 42 0.14 17.07 49.81
C PRO A 42 -0.05 18.45 50.52
N THR A 43 -0.72 19.36 49.84
CA THR A 43 -1.62 20.37 50.50
C THR A 43 -2.43 21.16 49.46
N LEU A 44 -3.73 21.07 49.60
CA LEU A 44 -4.81 22.07 49.57
C LEU A 44 -4.59 23.39 48.78
N GLU A 45 -5.46 23.68 47.82
CA GLU A 45 -6.53 24.63 47.96
C GLU A 45 -7.43 24.71 46.72
N ALA A 46 -8.70 24.86 47.00
CA ALA A 46 -9.78 25.08 46.06
C ALA A 46 -9.84 26.54 45.61
N GLU A 47 -10.18 26.80 44.36
CA GLU A 47 -11.04 27.93 44.00
C GLU A 47 -11.75 27.74 42.67
N GLU A 48 -13.02 28.00 42.73
CA GLU A 48 -13.97 28.08 41.61
C GLU A 48 -13.62 29.21 40.63
N ASN A 49 -13.84 29.05 39.33
CA ASN A 49 -14.80 29.92 38.62
C ASN A 49 -14.94 29.62 37.13
N ARG A 50 -16.22 29.49 36.73
CA ARG A 50 -16.89 29.98 35.51
C ARG A 50 -16.27 29.70 34.15
N GLY A 51 -16.83 28.81 33.39
CA GLY A 51 -17.79 29.10 32.32
C GLY A 51 -17.20 29.76 31.08
N ASP A 52 -16.94 28.96 30.06
CA ASP A 52 -17.24 29.42 28.72
C ASP A 52 -17.57 28.24 27.80
N ASN A 53 -18.76 28.31 27.22
CA ASN A 53 -19.29 27.47 26.16
C ASN A 53 -18.49 27.76 24.90
N GLN A 54 -17.66 26.81 24.42
CA GLN A 54 -17.20 26.80 23.05
C GLN A 54 -17.47 25.44 22.41
N LEU A 55 -18.29 25.50 21.40
CA LEU A 55 -18.76 24.51 20.44
C LEU A 55 -17.79 23.37 20.13
N PRO A 56 -18.26 22.13 20.16
CA PRO A 56 -17.57 20.98 19.57
C PRO A 56 -18.12 20.71 18.16
N THR A 57 -17.94 21.62 17.20
CA THR A 57 -18.55 21.44 15.88
C THR A 57 -17.54 21.07 14.78
N LEU A 58 -16.26 21.27 15.00
CA LEU A 58 -15.22 20.98 14.00
C LEU A 58 -14.59 19.59 14.08
N GLN A 59 -14.66 18.93 15.24
CA GLN A 59 -14.10 17.58 15.39
C GLN A 59 -15.07 16.46 14.98
N SER A 60 -16.39 16.74 14.97
CA SER A 60 -17.40 15.75 14.55
C SER A 60 -17.49 15.60 13.03
N GLU A 61 -17.32 16.66 12.27
CA GLU A 61 -17.38 16.61 10.81
C GLU A 61 -16.16 15.91 10.19
N THR A 62 -14.97 16.15 10.75
CA THR A 62 -13.75 15.46 10.31
C THR A 62 -13.78 13.96 10.60
N ASN A 63 -14.38 13.56 11.72
CA ASN A 63 -14.54 12.13 12.05
C ASN A 63 -15.59 11.44 11.19
N ILE A 64 -16.69 12.09 10.84
CA ILE A 64 -17.73 11.53 9.96
C ILE A 64 -17.18 11.32 8.56
N VAL A 65 -16.48 12.31 8.01
CA VAL A 65 -15.85 12.22 6.68
C VAL A 65 -14.74 11.17 6.65
N ALA A 66 -13.97 11.01 7.73
CA ALA A 66 -12.96 9.96 7.84
C ALA A 66 -13.61 8.57 7.89
N THR A 67 -14.70 8.40 8.62
CA THR A 67 -15.43 7.13 8.75
C THR A 67 -16.10 6.74 7.42
N GLU A 68 -16.72 7.68 6.72
CA GLU A 68 -17.30 7.44 5.39
C GLU A 68 -16.23 7.09 4.34
N ARG A 69 -15.04 7.68 4.44
CA ARG A 69 -13.90 7.36 3.56
C ARG A 69 -13.36 5.95 3.84
N GLU A 70 -13.21 5.56 5.09
CA GLU A 70 -12.83 4.20 5.48
C GLU A 70 -13.87 3.16 5.04
N GLU A 71 -15.16 3.49 5.11
CA GLU A 71 -16.24 2.63 4.61
C GLU A 71 -16.23 2.47 3.09
N LEU A 72 -15.83 3.49 2.36
CA LEU A 72 -15.68 3.43 0.90
C LEU A 72 -14.40 2.68 0.47
N GLU A 73 -13.31 2.79 1.24
CA GLU A 73 -12.08 1.99 1.03
C GLU A 73 -12.33 0.50 1.29
N ALA A 74 -13.27 0.16 2.17
CA ALA A 74 -13.64 -1.23 2.46
C ALA A 74 -14.42 -1.93 1.32
N LYS A 75 -14.87 -1.19 0.28
CA LYS A 75 -15.68 -1.76 -0.82
C LYS A 75 -14.86 -2.38 -1.95
N GLU A 76 -13.60 -2.01 -2.10
CA GLU A 76 -12.72 -2.51 -3.16
C GLU A 76 -11.40 -3.04 -2.57
N ALA A 77 -10.91 -4.14 -3.10
CA ALA A 77 -9.63 -4.73 -2.73
C ALA A 77 -8.80 -5.07 -3.95
N PHE A 78 -7.47 -4.93 -3.82
CA PHE A 78 -6.54 -5.40 -4.83
C PHE A 78 -6.39 -6.92 -4.71
N ILE A 79 -6.43 -7.59 -5.85
CA ILE A 79 -6.14 -9.01 -6.01
C ILE A 79 -4.92 -9.13 -6.91
N ALA A 80 -3.89 -9.80 -6.42
CA ALA A 80 -2.70 -10.08 -7.21
C ALA A 80 -2.98 -11.23 -8.17
N PHE A 81 -2.68 -11.04 -9.46
CA PHE A 81 -2.73 -12.09 -10.46
C PHE A 81 -1.40 -12.86 -10.45
N ALA A 82 -1.44 -14.16 -10.25
CA ALA A 82 -0.26 -14.98 -10.07
C ALA A 82 -0.33 -16.28 -10.85
N ARG A 83 0.84 -16.83 -11.22
CA ARG A 83 0.99 -18.18 -11.77
C ARG A 83 1.84 -19.03 -10.85
N VAL A 84 1.39 -20.24 -10.55
CA VAL A 84 2.14 -21.21 -9.77
C VAL A 84 3.08 -21.98 -10.70
N PHE A 85 4.39 -21.81 -10.52
CA PHE A 85 5.39 -22.50 -11.33
C PHE A 85 5.80 -23.84 -10.73
N SER A 86 5.85 -23.94 -9.41
CA SER A 86 6.28 -25.18 -8.71
C SER A 86 5.54 -25.31 -7.38
N GLY A 87 5.24 -26.55 -7.00
CA GLY A 87 4.59 -26.89 -5.75
C GLY A 87 3.08 -26.66 -5.74
N VAL A 88 2.54 -26.55 -4.55
CA VAL A 88 1.11 -26.30 -4.29
C VAL A 88 1.00 -25.11 -3.35
N VAL A 89 0.19 -24.15 -3.72
CA VAL A 89 -0.10 -22.97 -2.89
C VAL A 89 -1.39 -23.23 -2.12
N LYS A 90 -1.39 -22.96 -0.80
CA LYS A 90 -2.52 -23.20 0.09
C LYS A 90 -2.99 -21.91 0.76
N LYS A 91 -4.30 -21.81 1.02
CA LYS A 91 -4.88 -20.72 1.82
C LYS A 91 -4.28 -20.74 3.24
N GLY A 92 -3.92 -19.58 3.75
CA GLY A 92 -3.28 -19.42 5.06
C GLY A 92 -1.78 -19.75 5.09
N GLN A 93 -1.18 -20.14 3.96
CA GLN A 93 0.24 -20.43 3.87
C GLN A 93 1.07 -19.14 4.03
N LYS A 94 2.15 -19.21 4.80
CA LYS A 94 3.14 -18.15 4.90
C LYS A 94 4.21 -18.35 3.83
N LEU A 95 4.53 -17.28 3.09
CA LEU A 95 5.54 -17.26 2.03
C LEU A 95 6.41 -16.01 2.11
N PHE A 96 7.61 -16.12 1.56
CA PHE A 96 8.47 -14.97 1.30
C PHE A 96 7.98 -14.24 0.04
N VAL A 97 7.94 -12.92 0.12
CA VAL A 97 7.70 -12.01 -1.00
C VAL A 97 9.03 -11.42 -1.41
N LEU A 98 9.52 -11.81 -2.56
CA LEU A 98 10.78 -11.36 -3.14
C LEU A 98 10.49 -10.24 -4.13
N GLY A 99 10.99 -9.04 -3.85
CA GLY A 99 10.90 -7.92 -4.79
C GLY A 99 11.80 -8.13 -6.02
N PRO A 100 11.57 -7.40 -7.11
CA PRO A 100 12.35 -7.58 -8.35
C PRO A 100 13.84 -7.22 -8.22
N LYS A 101 14.21 -6.48 -7.18
CA LYS A 101 15.62 -6.10 -6.87
C LYS A 101 16.23 -6.94 -5.72
N TYR A 102 15.57 -8.02 -5.34
CA TYR A 102 16.09 -8.90 -4.30
C TYR A 102 17.29 -9.68 -4.81
N ASP A 103 18.39 -9.66 -4.06
CA ASP A 103 19.59 -10.48 -4.33
C ASP A 103 19.72 -11.56 -3.24
N PRO A 104 19.52 -12.84 -3.59
CA PRO A 104 19.68 -13.92 -2.64
C PRO A 104 21.12 -14.06 -2.12
N ALA A 105 22.15 -13.74 -2.92
CA ALA A 105 23.54 -13.85 -2.51
C ALA A 105 23.88 -12.92 -1.35
N GLU A 106 23.48 -11.66 -1.41
CA GLU A 106 23.70 -10.70 -0.32
C GLU A 106 22.79 -10.99 0.90
N SER A 107 21.58 -11.44 0.64
CA SER A 107 20.55 -11.57 1.66
C SER A 107 20.74 -12.79 2.54
N LEU A 108 21.22 -13.91 1.99
CA LEU A 108 21.45 -15.14 2.74
C LEU A 108 22.51 -15.00 3.84
N HIS A 109 23.48 -14.10 3.68
CA HIS A 109 24.47 -13.81 4.73
C HIS A 109 23.87 -13.11 5.95
N LYS A 110 22.74 -12.44 5.78
CA LYS A 110 22.03 -11.69 6.84
C LYS A 110 20.90 -12.50 7.47
N LEU A 111 20.53 -13.62 6.86
CA LEU A 111 19.45 -14.48 7.33
C LEU A 111 19.99 -15.67 8.14
N PRO A 112 19.30 -16.12 9.18
CA PRO A 112 19.64 -17.34 9.89
C PRO A 112 19.51 -18.56 8.97
N LEU A 113 20.39 -19.52 9.15
CA LEU A 113 20.37 -20.78 8.39
C LEU A 113 19.06 -21.52 8.65
N GLY A 114 18.36 -21.89 7.56
CA GLY A 114 17.11 -22.65 7.66
C GLY A 114 15.90 -21.82 8.08
N CYS A 115 15.94 -20.48 7.91
CA CYS A 115 14.81 -19.60 8.25
C CYS A 115 13.54 -20.00 7.51
N SER A 116 12.43 -19.98 8.24
CA SER A 116 11.07 -20.23 7.76
C SER A 116 10.32 -18.90 7.58
N PRO A 117 9.32 -18.84 6.67
CA PRO A 117 8.44 -17.65 6.58
C PRO A 117 7.64 -17.36 7.85
N ALA A 118 7.63 -18.30 8.81
CA ALA A 118 6.96 -18.13 10.11
C ALA A 118 7.84 -17.41 11.14
N ASP A 119 9.15 -17.33 10.92
CA ASP A 119 10.09 -16.76 11.87
C ASP A 119 10.12 -15.24 11.80
N THR A 120 10.52 -14.61 12.90
CA THR A 120 10.78 -13.17 12.92
C THR A 120 12.11 -12.90 12.22
N LEU A 121 12.04 -12.35 11.01
CA LEU A 121 13.22 -12.12 10.19
C LEU A 121 13.82 -10.73 10.44
N PRO A 122 15.16 -10.60 10.35
CA PRO A 122 15.80 -9.30 10.31
C PRO A 122 15.31 -8.52 9.07
N SER A 123 15.33 -7.19 9.15
CA SER A 123 14.96 -6.35 8.01
C SER A 123 15.99 -6.50 6.88
N VAL A 124 15.59 -7.17 5.82
CA VAL A 124 16.39 -7.34 4.60
C VAL A 124 15.71 -6.55 3.46
N PRO A 125 16.46 -5.77 2.70
CA PRO A 125 15.90 -5.02 1.57
C PRO A 125 15.21 -5.94 0.56
N HIS A 126 14.04 -5.54 0.09
CA HIS A 126 13.25 -6.25 -0.93
C HIS A 126 12.78 -7.67 -0.56
N LEU A 127 12.84 -8.02 0.74
CA LEU A 127 12.31 -9.26 1.28
C LEU A 127 11.22 -8.94 2.31
N ALA A 128 10.07 -9.57 2.17
CA ALA A 128 8.99 -9.51 3.15
C ALA A 128 8.40 -10.91 3.35
N CYS A 129 7.67 -11.09 4.45
CA CYS A 129 6.87 -12.31 4.70
C CYS A 129 5.40 -11.94 4.67
N CYS A 130 4.60 -12.74 3.99
CA CYS A 130 3.16 -12.58 3.95
C CYS A 130 2.44 -13.88 4.24
N THR A 131 1.21 -13.76 4.72
CA THR A 131 0.25 -14.87 4.82
C THR A 131 -0.77 -14.72 3.70
N LEU A 132 -0.96 -15.76 2.92
CA LEU A 132 -1.94 -15.78 1.84
C LEU A 132 -3.34 -15.85 2.44
N GLU A 133 -4.10 -14.75 2.40
CA GLU A 133 -5.41 -14.69 3.03
C GLU A 133 -6.43 -15.51 2.25
N ASN A 134 -6.56 -15.24 0.95
CA ASN A 134 -7.53 -15.89 0.10
C ASN A 134 -6.92 -16.21 -1.27
N LEU A 135 -7.32 -17.35 -1.81
CA LEU A 135 -6.97 -17.78 -3.16
C LEU A 135 -8.25 -17.81 -4.01
N TYR A 136 -8.16 -17.30 -5.23
CA TYR A 136 -9.31 -17.20 -6.13
C TYR A 136 -9.02 -17.81 -7.49
N LEU A 137 -9.99 -18.58 -7.98
CA LEU A 137 -10.06 -18.92 -9.39
C LEU A 137 -10.73 -17.77 -10.15
N LEU A 138 -10.13 -17.37 -11.26
CA LEU A 138 -10.61 -16.29 -12.12
C LEU A 138 -11.55 -16.87 -13.17
N MET A 139 -12.85 -16.89 -12.88
CA MET A 139 -13.89 -17.40 -13.78
C MET A 139 -14.71 -16.23 -14.34
N GLY A 140 -14.19 -15.58 -15.38
CA GLY A 140 -14.86 -14.45 -16.00
C GLY A 140 -15.04 -13.28 -15.05
N ARG A 141 -16.29 -12.98 -14.66
CA ARG A 141 -16.63 -11.91 -13.72
C ARG A 141 -16.65 -12.37 -12.26
N GLU A 142 -16.82 -13.67 -12.06
CA GLU A 142 -16.92 -14.26 -10.73
C GLU A 142 -15.55 -14.75 -10.25
N LEU A 143 -15.37 -14.70 -8.94
CA LEU A 143 -14.19 -15.20 -8.27
C LEU A 143 -14.61 -16.31 -7.33
N GLU A 144 -14.12 -17.50 -7.57
CA GLU A 144 -14.38 -18.68 -6.79
C GLU A 144 -13.23 -18.90 -5.79
N GLU A 145 -13.54 -19.06 -4.52
CA GLU A 145 -12.51 -19.32 -3.50
C GLU A 145 -11.96 -20.73 -3.61
N LEU A 146 -10.64 -20.84 -3.53
CA LEU A 146 -9.92 -22.10 -3.55
C LEU A 146 -9.18 -22.32 -2.24
N GLN A 147 -9.06 -23.59 -1.83
CA GLN A 147 -8.26 -23.99 -0.66
C GLN A 147 -6.80 -24.22 -1.02
N GLU A 148 -6.56 -24.78 -2.20
CA GLU A 148 -5.21 -25.05 -2.71
C GLU A 148 -5.17 -24.96 -4.25
N VAL A 149 -3.99 -24.61 -4.77
CA VAL A 149 -3.75 -24.47 -6.22
C VAL A 149 -2.43 -25.15 -6.57
N PRO A 150 -2.42 -26.19 -7.42
CA PRO A 150 -1.21 -26.86 -7.88
C PRO A 150 -0.46 -26.05 -8.95
N SER A 151 0.79 -26.43 -9.17
CA SER A 151 1.64 -25.87 -10.23
C SER A 151 1.00 -25.93 -11.62
N GLY A 152 1.33 -24.96 -12.47
CA GLY A 152 0.81 -24.81 -13.84
C GLY A 152 -0.44 -23.92 -13.95
N ASN A 153 -1.14 -23.68 -12.86
CA ASN A 153 -2.37 -22.88 -12.82
C ASN A 153 -2.11 -21.40 -12.55
N VAL A 154 -3.09 -20.60 -12.94
CA VAL A 154 -3.18 -19.16 -12.68
C VAL A 154 -4.26 -18.91 -11.64
N LEU A 155 -4.02 -17.98 -10.72
CA LEU A 155 -4.94 -17.66 -9.63
C LEU A 155 -4.89 -16.20 -9.26
N GLY A 156 -5.92 -15.74 -8.56
CA GLY A 156 -5.95 -14.48 -7.83
C GLY A 156 -5.55 -14.70 -6.37
N ILE A 157 -4.72 -13.85 -5.81
CA ILE A 157 -4.29 -13.89 -4.41
C ILE A 157 -4.72 -12.61 -3.72
N GLY A 158 -5.46 -12.74 -2.61
CA GLY A 158 -5.80 -11.63 -1.73
C GLY A 158 -4.78 -11.43 -0.63
N GLY A 159 -4.74 -10.22 -0.04
CA GLY A 159 -3.88 -9.91 1.11
C GLY A 159 -2.45 -9.46 0.76
N LEU A 160 -2.09 -9.32 -0.51
CA LEU A 160 -0.75 -8.91 -0.95
C LEU A 160 -0.59 -7.39 -1.17
N GLN A 161 -1.61 -6.61 -0.90
CA GLN A 161 -1.65 -5.17 -1.25
C GLN A 161 -0.51 -4.36 -0.59
N GLU A 162 -0.11 -4.70 0.64
CA GLU A 162 0.94 -3.98 1.36
C GLU A 162 2.36 -4.40 0.93
N PHE A 163 2.50 -5.61 0.39
CA PHE A 163 3.79 -6.23 0.10
C PHE A 163 4.22 -6.11 -1.35
N VAL A 164 3.27 -6.05 -2.27
CA VAL A 164 3.52 -6.05 -3.72
C VAL A 164 3.11 -4.72 -4.32
N LEU A 165 4.06 -4.01 -4.92
CA LEU A 165 3.76 -2.75 -5.60
C LEU A 165 3.29 -2.99 -7.05
N LYS A 166 4.11 -3.60 -7.88
CA LYS A 166 3.79 -3.93 -9.30
C LYS A 166 3.95 -5.40 -9.59
N SER A 167 5.09 -5.97 -9.23
CA SER A 167 5.39 -7.38 -9.40
C SER A 167 6.26 -7.87 -8.25
N ALA A 168 6.12 -9.15 -7.90
CA ALA A 168 6.95 -9.83 -6.93
C ALA A 168 6.96 -11.33 -7.22
N THR A 169 7.91 -12.03 -6.62
CA THR A 169 7.98 -13.49 -6.65
C THR A 169 7.64 -14.03 -5.26
N LEU A 170 6.74 -14.98 -5.19
CA LEU A 170 6.43 -15.69 -3.96
C LEU A 170 7.23 -16.99 -3.90
N SER A 171 7.89 -17.23 -2.79
CA SER A 171 8.71 -18.44 -2.59
C SER A 171 8.60 -18.97 -1.17
N SER A 172 8.75 -20.28 -1.00
CA SER A 172 8.91 -20.90 0.30
C SER A 172 10.33 -20.77 0.86
N SER A 173 11.30 -20.40 0.02
CA SER A 173 12.72 -20.28 0.40
C SER A 173 13.26 -18.89 0.01
N PRO A 174 14.05 -18.24 0.88
CA PRO A 174 14.71 -16.99 0.56
C PRO A 174 15.90 -17.15 -0.39
N ALA A 175 16.36 -18.38 -0.62
CA ALA A 175 17.43 -18.69 -1.57
C ALA A 175 16.98 -18.65 -3.05
N CYS A 176 15.67 -18.54 -3.30
CA CYS A 176 15.13 -18.45 -4.63
C CYS A 176 15.44 -17.09 -5.24
N PRO A 177 15.96 -17.01 -6.48
CA PRO A 177 16.08 -15.75 -7.19
C PRO A 177 14.70 -15.26 -7.61
N PRO A 178 14.45 -13.93 -7.61
CA PRO A 178 13.20 -13.39 -8.09
C PRO A 178 13.10 -13.54 -9.61
N PHE A 179 11.88 -13.65 -10.11
CA PHE A 179 11.63 -13.54 -11.56
C PHE A 179 11.88 -12.09 -12.01
N ASN A 180 12.31 -11.95 -13.24
CA ASN A 180 12.45 -10.63 -13.84
C ASN A 180 11.09 -9.93 -13.88
N PRO A 181 11.05 -8.61 -13.62
CA PRO A 181 9.82 -7.84 -13.73
C PRO A 181 9.31 -7.86 -15.16
N LEU A 182 7.99 -7.78 -15.33
CA LEU A 182 7.40 -7.62 -16.64
C LEU A 182 7.80 -6.26 -17.21
N ASN A 183 8.49 -6.28 -18.34
CA ASN A 183 8.81 -5.08 -19.09
C ASN A 183 7.64 -4.75 -20.01
N PHE A 184 7.00 -3.61 -19.75
CA PHE A 184 6.00 -3.07 -20.67
C PHE A 184 6.73 -2.19 -21.70
N GLU A 185 6.45 -2.42 -22.98
CA GLU A 185 7.08 -1.67 -24.08
C GLU A 185 6.66 -0.21 -24.16
N ALA A 186 5.58 0.16 -23.47
CA ALA A 186 5.11 1.54 -23.40
C ALA A 186 6.11 2.43 -22.65
N THR A 187 6.87 3.22 -23.39
CA THR A 187 7.78 4.21 -22.80
C THR A 187 6.97 5.40 -22.29
N PRO A 188 7.03 5.74 -21.00
CA PRO A 188 6.34 6.91 -20.47
C PRO A 188 6.93 8.20 -21.03
N ILE A 189 6.10 9.02 -21.67
CA ILE A 189 6.54 10.23 -22.39
C ILE A 189 6.01 11.49 -21.72
N VAL A 190 4.76 11.48 -21.28
CA VAL A 190 4.07 12.68 -20.75
C VAL A 190 4.31 12.77 -19.25
N ARG A 191 4.79 13.93 -18.80
CA ARG A 191 5.04 14.24 -17.39
C ARG A 191 4.16 15.37 -16.92
N VAL A 192 3.56 15.20 -15.74
CA VAL A 192 2.67 16.19 -15.15
C VAL A 192 2.92 16.24 -13.65
N ALA A 193 3.08 17.44 -13.09
CA ALA A 193 3.09 17.63 -11.65
C ALA A 193 1.65 17.63 -11.11
N VAL A 194 1.43 16.99 -9.99
CA VAL A 194 0.13 16.84 -9.35
C VAL A 194 0.22 17.30 -7.90
N GLU A 195 -0.66 18.21 -7.52
CA GLU A 195 -0.74 18.77 -6.18
C GLU A 195 -2.18 18.73 -5.68
N PRO A 196 -2.42 18.57 -4.37
CA PRO A 196 -3.76 18.70 -3.82
C PRO A 196 -4.14 20.18 -3.78
N LYS A 197 -5.41 20.52 -3.93
CA LYS A 197 -5.87 21.91 -3.75
C LYS A 197 -5.65 22.42 -2.33
N HIS A 198 -5.81 21.54 -1.35
CA HIS A 198 -5.58 21.86 0.06
C HIS A 198 -4.32 21.15 0.56
N PRO A 199 -3.34 21.86 1.13
CA PRO A 199 -2.09 21.26 1.64
C PRO A 199 -2.30 20.18 2.70
N SER A 200 -3.40 20.24 3.46
CA SER A 200 -3.79 19.24 4.46
C SER A 200 -4.11 17.87 3.87
N GLU A 201 -4.44 17.82 2.58
CA GLU A 201 -4.79 16.57 1.87
C GLU A 201 -3.59 15.87 1.24
N MET A 202 -2.36 16.40 1.43
CA MET A 202 -1.13 15.79 0.89
C MET A 202 -0.96 14.29 1.26
N PRO A 203 -1.22 13.85 2.50
CA PRO A 203 -1.12 12.41 2.83
C PRO A 203 -2.08 11.54 2.01
N GLN A 204 -3.28 12.06 1.69
CA GLN A 204 -4.27 11.36 0.89
C GLN A 204 -3.83 11.27 -0.58
N LEU A 205 -3.24 12.35 -1.12
CA LEU A 205 -2.65 12.34 -2.45
C LEU A 205 -1.56 11.27 -2.55
N VAL A 206 -0.61 11.25 -1.61
CA VAL A 206 0.50 10.27 -1.59
C VAL A 206 -0.03 8.84 -1.53
N LYS A 207 -1.04 8.58 -0.68
CA LYS A 207 -1.71 7.28 -0.59
C LYS A 207 -2.39 6.92 -1.91
N GLY A 208 -3.15 7.84 -2.49
CA GLY A 208 -3.82 7.66 -3.78
C GLY A 208 -2.84 7.38 -4.93
N MET A 209 -1.74 8.12 -4.98
CA MET A 209 -0.69 7.89 -5.99
C MET A 209 -0.04 6.51 -5.82
N LYS A 210 0.22 6.06 -4.59
CA LYS A 210 0.72 4.71 -4.34
C LYS A 210 -0.24 3.64 -4.86
N LEU A 211 -1.54 3.80 -4.63
CA LEU A 211 -2.57 2.89 -5.13
C LEU A 211 -2.68 2.92 -6.66
N LEU A 212 -2.61 4.11 -7.27
CA LEU A 212 -2.57 4.27 -8.73
C LEU A 212 -1.36 3.55 -9.34
N ASN A 213 -0.16 3.75 -8.78
CA ASN A 213 1.05 3.09 -9.24
C ASN A 213 1.00 1.56 -9.11
N GLN A 214 0.22 1.06 -8.16
CA GLN A 214 -0.02 -0.36 -7.96
C GLN A 214 -1.06 -0.91 -8.94
N ALA A 215 -2.09 -0.10 -9.25
CA ALA A 215 -3.16 -0.49 -10.16
C ALA A 215 -2.74 -0.50 -11.63
N ASP A 216 -1.86 0.42 -12.03
CA ASP A 216 -1.42 0.59 -13.41
C ASP A 216 0.10 0.39 -13.53
N PRO A 217 0.54 -0.69 -14.20
CA PRO A 217 1.96 -0.97 -14.35
C PRO A 217 2.69 0.01 -15.28
N CYS A 218 1.98 0.71 -16.18
CA CYS A 218 2.54 1.66 -17.14
C CYS A 218 2.74 3.06 -16.55
N VAL A 219 2.14 3.36 -15.41
CA VAL A 219 2.33 4.63 -14.69
C VAL A 219 3.62 4.59 -13.89
N GLN A 220 4.36 5.70 -13.91
CA GLN A 220 5.49 5.94 -13.02
C GLN A 220 5.24 7.18 -12.19
N ILE A 221 5.56 7.09 -10.91
CA ILE A 221 5.45 8.21 -9.98
C ILE A 221 6.85 8.55 -9.48
N LEU A 222 7.20 9.81 -9.62
CA LEU A 222 8.46 10.35 -9.13
C LEU A 222 8.18 11.49 -8.16
N ILE A 223 8.97 11.55 -7.10
CA ILE A 223 9.04 12.72 -6.24
C ILE A 223 10.33 13.44 -6.63
N GLN A 224 10.20 14.68 -7.10
CA GLN A 224 11.35 15.50 -7.45
C GLN A 224 12.08 15.99 -6.18
N GLU A 225 13.30 16.45 -6.34
CA GLU A 225 14.09 17.06 -5.26
C GLU A 225 13.40 18.32 -4.70
N THR A 226 12.57 18.97 -5.51
CA THR A 226 11.71 20.10 -5.12
C THR A 226 10.56 19.70 -4.21
N GLY A 227 10.27 18.40 -4.06
CA GLY A 227 9.12 17.87 -3.33
C GLY A 227 7.86 17.71 -4.17
N GLU A 228 7.89 18.07 -5.46
CA GLU A 228 6.76 17.90 -6.37
C GLU A 228 6.51 16.44 -6.71
N HIS A 229 5.25 16.05 -6.73
CA HIS A 229 4.82 14.73 -7.14
C HIS A 229 4.54 14.72 -8.64
N VAL A 230 5.34 13.98 -9.39
CA VAL A 230 5.24 13.92 -10.86
C VAL A 230 4.66 12.57 -11.28
N LEU A 231 3.59 12.64 -12.05
CA LEU A 231 2.97 11.50 -12.72
C LEU A 231 3.52 11.41 -14.14
N ILE A 232 4.03 10.24 -14.51
CA ILE A 232 4.58 9.96 -15.84
C ILE A 232 3.74 8.87 -16.49
N THR A 233 3.20 9.17 -17.67
CA THR A 233 2.26 8.31 -18.40
C THR A 233 2.67 8.12 -19.85
N ALA A 234 2.11 7.11 -20.51
CA ALA A 234 2.45 6.76 -21.89
C ALA A 234 1.90 7.76 -22.93
N GLY A 235 0.88 8.55 -22.59
CA GLY A 235 0.26 9.51 -23.51
C GLY A 235 -0.86 10.29 -22.85
N GLU A 236 -1.50 11.22 -23.61
CA GLU A 236 -2.52 12.14 -23.09
C GLU A 236 -3.79 11.41 -22.63
N VAL A 237 -4.28 10.45 -23.41
CA VAL A 237 -5.48 9.66 -23.05
C VAL A 237 -5.23 8.83 -21.79
N HIS A 238 -4.04 8.25 -21.69
CA HIS A 238 -3.61 7.51 -20.50
C HIS A 238 -3.51 8.45 -19.29
N LEU A 239 -2.95 9.65 -19.47
CA LEU A 239 -2.89 10.68 -18.43
C LEU A 239 -4.27 11.04 -17.91
N GLN A 240 -5.20 11.35 -18.82
CA GLN A 240 -6.56 11.71 -18.44
C GLN A 240 -7.22 10.61 -17.60
N ARG A 241 -7.10 9.35 -18.03
CA ARG A 241 -7.63 8.21 -17.28
C ARG A 241 -7.02 8.08 -15.89
N CYS A 242 -5.70 8.24 -15.79
CA CYS A 242 -5.00 8.18 -14.50
C CYS A 242 -5.43 9.31 -13.56
N LEU A 243 -5.66 10.52 -14.09
CA LEU A 243 -6.14 11.66 -13.31
C LEU A 243 -7.57 11.47 -12.82
N ASP A 244 -8.44 10.92 -13.67
CA ASP A 244 -9.83 10.62 -13.30
C ASP A 244 -9.86 9.53 -12.22
N ASP A 245 -9.12 8.43 -12.40
CA ASP A 245 -9.02 7.37 -11.39
C ASP A 245 -8.39 7.88 -10.08
N LEU A 246 -7.41 8.79 -10.15
CA LEU A 246 -6.81 9.38 -8.96
C LEU A 246 -7.82 10.25 -8.18
N LYS A 247 -8.61 11.09 -8.89
CA LYS A 247 -9.63 11.95 -8.28
C LYS A 247 -10.80 11.18 -7.71
N GLU A 248 -11.33 10.23 -8.47
CA GLU A 248 -12.60 9.57 -8.16
C GLU A 248 -12.45 8.34 -7.27
N ARG A 249 -11.34 7.58 -7.42
CA ARG A 249 -11.18 6.26 -6.81
C ARG A 249 -10.10 6.19 -5.76
N PHE A 250 -8.88 6.68 -6.06
CA PHE A 250 -7.73 6.43 -5.22
C PHE A 250 -7.49 7.51 -4.16
N ALA A 251 -7.36 8.77 -4.55
CA ALA A 251 -7.14 9.85 -3.61
C ALA A 251 -8.45 10.47 -3.10
N ARG A 252 -9.48 10.54 -3.96
CA ARG A 252 -10.81 11.12 -3.67
C ARG A 252 -10.74 12.55 -3.13
N ILE A 253 -9.85 13.33 -3.73
CA ILE A 253 -9.61 14.74 -3.40
C ILE A 253 -9.59 15.56 -4.67
N GLU A 254 -9.76 16.87 -4.55
CA GLU A 254 -9.54 17.79 -5.65
C GLU A 254 -8.03 18.02 -5.85
N ILE A 255 -7.56 17.78 -7.07
CA ILE A 255 -6.17 17.93 -7.45
C ILE A 255 -5.98 19.05 -8.47
N SER A 256 -4.89 19.77 -8.33
CA SER A 256 -4.35 20.70 -9.34
C SER A 256 -3.31 19.99 -10.17
N VAL A 257 -3.32 20.23 -11.47
CA VAL A 257 -2.46 19.51 -12.43
C VAL A 257 -1.72 20.57 -13.26
N SER A 258 -0.42 20.42 -13.39
CA SER A 258 0.41 21.28 -14.24
C SER A 258 0.15 21.02 -15.72
N LYS A 259 0.65 21.91 -16.58
CA LYS A 259 0.67 21.65 -18.02
C LYS A 259 1.60 20.46 -18.31
N PRO A 260 1.23 19.57 -19.24
CA PRO A 260 2.08 18.44 -19.61
C PRO A 260 3.43 18.90 -20.17
N ILE A 261 4.49 18.28 -19.71
CA ILE A 261 5.85 18.53 -20.18
C ILE A 261 6.34 17.30 -20.92
N ILE A 262 6.71 17.47 -22.16
CA ILE A 262 7.33 16.42 -22.97
C ILE A 262 8.85 16.67 -22.96
N PRO A 263 9.65 15.76 -22.40
CA PRO A 263 11.10 15.95 -22.38
C PRO A 263 11.68 15.78 -23.79
N PHE A 264 12.43 16.77 -24.24
CA PHE A 264 13.21 16.69 -25.47
C PHE A 264 14.60 16.15 -25.16
N ARG A 265 15.17 15.44 -26.12
CA ARG A 265 16.58 15.07 -26.14
C ARG A 265 17.23 15.78 -27.32
N GLU A 266 18.31 16.47 -27.05
CA GLU A 266 19.08 17.20 -28.05
C GLU A 266 20.37 16.44 -28.37
N THR A 267 20.78 16.48 -29.62
CA THR A 267 22.06 15.93 -30.08
C THR A 267 22.69 16.87 -31.08
N ILE A 268 24.02 16.87 -31.10
CA ILE A 268 24.77 17.65 -32.06
C ILE A 268 25.05 16.80 -33.29
N THR A 269 24.63 17.24 -34.45
CA THR A 269 24.96 16.60 -35.72
C THR A 269 26.38 17.00 -36.15
N ARG A 270 27.07 16.08 -36.82
CA ARG A 270 28.37 16.43 -37.40
C ARG A 270 28.17 17.53 -38.42
N PRO A 271 29.08 18.54 -38.48
CA PRO A 271 29.01 19.57 -39.51
C PRO A 271 29.10 18.93 -40.89
N PRO A 272 28.37 19.45 -41.89
CA PRO A 272 28.50 18.98 -43.26
C PRO A 272 29.93 19.13 -43.73
N LYS A 273 30.43 18.13 -44.46
CA LYS A 273 31.78 18.17 -45.05
C LYS A 273 31.81 19.15 -46.20
#